data_b42d79b5231f8eb81cbfa017ef2a97d1
#
_entry.id   b42d79b5231f8eb81cbfa017ef2a97d1
#
_cell.length_a   1.000
_cell.length_b   1.000
_cell.length_c   1.000
_cell.angle_alpha   90.00
_cell.angle_beta   90.00
_cell.angle_gamma   90.00
#
_symmetry.space_group_name_H-M   'P 1'
#
loop_
_entity.id
_entity.type
_entity.pdbx_description
1 polymer ?
#
loop_
_entity_poly.entity_id
_entity_poly.type
_entity_poly.pdbx_seq_one_letter_code
_entity_poly.pdbx_strand_id
1 'polypeptide(L)'
;MATLGNPQNTIEILKKYDFMFQKRFGQNFLIDTHVLEKIIKSAEITKEDLVLEIGPGIGTMTQYLCENAREVIAVEIDKNLIPILEKDTLAQYDNVTVINEDILKLDLNALVQERNGGKRIKVVANLPYYITTPIIMGLFESHVPLKNITVMVQKEVADRMQAGPGSKDYGALSLAVHYYATPYIAANVPQNCFMPRPNVGSAVIRLTLHEEPPVKVKDESFLFALIRASFNQRRKTLVNGLTNAAELALSKEEVQTALEEMGLSATVRGEALTLEQFAELSNLLAK
;
A
#
# COMPACT_ATOMS: atom_id res chain seq x y z
N MET A 1 -14.63 18.80 -19.91
CA MET A 1 -13.25 18.65 -20.46
C MET A 1 -13.05 17.23 -20.92
N ALA A 2 -12.13 17.02 -21.87
CA ALA A 2 -11.75 15.67 -22.26
C ALA A 2 -11.02 14.97 -21.09
N THR A 3 -11.42 13.75 -20.73
CA THR A 3 -10.82 13.01 -19.63
C THR A 3 -9.42 12.54 -20.00
N LEU A 4 -8.46 12.66 -19.09
CA LEU A 4 -7.09 12.17 -19.27
C LEU A 4 -6.99 10.63 -19.35
N GLY A 5 -8.05 9.90 -19.03
CA GLY A 5 -8.16 8.47 -19.29
C GLY A 5 -8.12 8.10 -20.78
N ASN A 6 -8.29 9.09 -21.68
CA ASN A 6 -8.08 8.91 -23.11
C ASN A 6 -6.59 9.13 -23.45
N PRO A 7 -5.90 8.17 -24.12
CA PRO A 7 -4.49 8.28 -24.46
C PRO A 7 -4.12 9.54 -25.25
N GLN A 8 -4.99 10.00 -26.15
CA GLN A 8 -4.74 11.21 -26.96
C GLN A 8 -4.65 12.45 -26.09
N ASN A 9 -5.56 12.62 -25.13
CA ASN A 9 -5.56 13.78 -24.24
C ASN A 9 -4.33 13.78 -23.33
N THR A 10 -3.91 12.62 -22.85
CA THR A 10 -2.65 12.46 -22.10
C THR A 10 -1.45 12.89 -22.94
N ILE A 11 -1.37 12.44 -24.21
CA ILE A 11 -0.27 12.83 -25.13
C ILE A 11 -0.26 14.33 -25.38
N GLU A 12 -1.42 14.96 -25.56
CA GLU A 12 -1.54 16.40 -25.79
C GLU A 12 -1.02 17.21 -24.58
N ILE A 13 -1.41 16.82 -23.37
CA ILE A 13 -0.90 17.46 -22.14
C ILE A 13 0.62 17.30 -22.02
N LEU A 14 1.13 16.09 -22.21
CA LEU A 14 2.58 15.82 -22.12
C LEU A 14 3.37 16.65 -23.16
N LYS A 15 2.86 16.79 -24.38
CA LYS A 15 3.46 17.61 -25.44
C LYS A 15 3.38 19.11 -25.11
N LYS A 16 2.21 19.59 -24.62
CA LYS A 16 2.00 20.99 -24.25
C LYS A 16 3.03 21.50 -23.24
N TYR A 17 3.43 20.64 -22.32
CA TYR A 17 4.38 20.96 -21.25
C TYR A 17 5.81 20.46 -21.52
N ASP A 18 6.09 19.92 -22.71
CA ASP A 18 7.38 19.29 -23.05
C ASP A 18 7.86 18.34 -21.95
N PHE A 19 6.90 17.56 -21.42
CA PHE A 19 7.13 16.73 -20.22
C PHE A 19 8.00 15.53 -20.56
N MET A 20 9.08 15.37 -19.79
CA MET A 20 9.99 14.24 -19.89
C MET A 20 9.83 13.29 -18.70
N PHE A 21 9.49 12.04 -18.98
CA PHE A 21 9.37 11.01 -17.95
C PHE A 21 10.67 10.83 -17.16
N GLN A 22 10.55 10.90 -15.83
CA GLN A 22 11.69 10.72 -14.95
C GLN A 22 11.75 9.27 -14.45
N LYS A 23 12.74 8.51 -14.92
CA LYS A 23 12.93 7.09 -14.56
C LYS A 23 13.04 6.87 -13.06
N ARG A 24 13.63 7.82 -12.30
CA ARG A 24 13.77 7.74 -10.84
C ARG A 24 12.45 7.69 -10.10
N PHE A 25 11.36 8.21 -10.68
CA PHE A 25 10.03 8.20 -10.07
C PHE A 25 9.17 7.04 -10.57
N GLY A 26 9.65 6.19 -11.48
CA GLY A 26 8.90 5.04 -11.99
C GLY A 26 7.56 5.40 -12.60
N GLN A 27 7.46 6.57 -13.26
CA GLN A 27 6.22 7.13 -13.79
C GLN A 27 5.62 6.25 -14.89
N ASN A 28 4.43 5.70 -14.65
CA ASN A 28 3.59 4.99 -15.62
C ASN A 28 2.17 5.52 -15.47
N PHE A 29 1.75 6.42 -16.34
CA PHE A 29 0.44 7.04 -16.28
C PHE A 29 -0.64 6.09 -16.80
N LEU A 30 -1.71 5.94 -16.05
CA LEU A 30 -2.85 5.15 -16.45
C LEU A 30 -3.65 5.88 -17.54
N ILE A 31 -3.92 5.19 -18.66
CA ILE A 31 -4.59 5.73 -19.84
C ILE A 31 -5.79 4.86 -20.27
N ASP A 32 -6.49 4.29 -19.31
CA ASP A 32 -7.64 3.40 -19.55
C ASP A 32 -8.80 3.78 -18.63
N THR A 33 -9.88 4.26 -19.22
CA THR A 33 -11.07 4.74 -18.51
C THR A 33 -11.78 3.63 -17.74
N HIS A 34 -11.82 2.41 -18.28
CA HIS A 34 -12.48 1.28 -17.61
C HIS A 34 -11.73 0.85 -16.35
N VAL A 35 -10.39 0.96 -16.38
CA VAL A 35 -9.58 0.69 -15.18
C VAL A 35 -9.81 1.77 -14.13
N LEU A 36 -9.86 3.05 -14.52
CA LEU A 36 -10.16 4.17 -13.63
C LEU A 36 -11.52 3.98 -12.93
N GLU A 37 -12.57 3.67 -13.71
CA GLU A 37 -13.91 3.39 -13.17
C GLU A 37 -13.91 2.22 -12.18
N LYS A 38 -13.16 1.13 -12.47
CA LYS A 38 -13.00 0.00 -11.55
C LYS A 38 -12.30 0.40 -10.26
N ILE A 39 -11.29 1.28 -10.32
CA ILE A 39 -10.60 1.80 -9.12
C ILE A 39 -11.60 2.56 -8.24
N ILE A 40 -12.31 3.54 -8.82
CA ILE A 40 -13.30 4.35 -8.09
C ILE A 40 -14.37 3.47 -7.46
N LYS A 41 -14.92 2.53 -8.21
CA LYS A 41 -15.92 1.58 -7.72
C LYS A 41 -15.37 0.69 -6.60
N SER A 42 -14.15 0.18 -6.77
CA SER A 42 -13.51 -0.66 -5.76
C SER A 42 -13.19 0.11 -4.48
N ALA A 43 -12.77 1.37 -4.58
CA ALA A 43 -12.50 2.24 -3.45
C ALA A 43 -13.79 2.70 -2.74
N GLU A 44 -14.96 2.43 -3.33
CA GLU A 44 -16.29 2.80 -2.78
C GLU A 44 -16.37 4.31 -2.44
N ILE A 45 -15.80 5.16 -3.32
CA ILE A 45 -15.74 6.60 -3.10
C ILE A 45 -17.15 7.20 -3.16
N THR A 46 -17.46 8.08 -2.20
CA THR A 46 -18.73 8.80 -2.10
C THR A 46 -18.50 10.29 -1.84
N LYS A 47 -19.55 11.10 -2.02
CA LYS A 47 -19.53 12.55 -1.74
C LYS A 47 -19.34 12.92 -0.25
N GLU A 48 -19.23 11.94 0.63
CA GLU A 48 -18.91 12.12 2.05
C GLU A 48 -17.40 12.00 2.33
N ASP A 49 -16.65 11.40 1.40
CA ASP A 49 -15.28 10.98 1.65
C ASP A 49 -14.25 12.10 1.43
N LEU A 50 -13.29 12.20 2.34
CA LEU A 50 -11.96 12.76 2.07
C LEU A 50 -11.08 11.67 1.51
N VAL A 51 -10.51 11.90 0.35
CA VAL A 51 -9.62 10.96 -0.35
C VAL A 51 -8.21 11.52 -0.40
N LEU A 52 -7.25 10.74 0.06
CA LEU A 52 -5.82 10.99 -0.14
C LEU A 52 -5.36 10.22 -1.39
N GLU A 53 -4.91 10.94 -2.41
CA GLU A 53 -4.25 10.36 -3.58
C GLU A 53 -2.73 10.50 -3.44
N ILE A 54 -2.02 9.39 -3.63
CA ILE A 54 -0.55 9.35 -3.59
C ILE A 54 -0.03 9.20 -5.02
N GLY A 55 0.74 10.19 -5.49
CA GLY A 55 1.30 10.22 -6.82
C GLY A 55 0.24 10.44 -7.91
N PRO A 56 -0.45 11.59 -7.95
CA PRO A 56 -1.46 11.90 -8.96
C PRO A 56 -0.91 11.90 -10.39
N GLY A 57 0.41 12.07 -10.56
CA GLY A 57 1.03 12.19 -11.85
C GLY A 57 0.52 13.42 -12.59
N ILE A 58 -0.06 13.24 -13.78
CA ILE A 58 -0.70 14.34 -14.52
C ILE A 58 -2.16 14.59 -14.12
N GLY A 59 -2.67 13.90 -13.08
CA GLY A 59 -4.03 14.09 -12.56
C GLY A 59 -5.10 13.20 -13.18
N THR A 60 -4.73 12.14 -13.90
CA THR A 60 -5.70 11.28 -14.60
C THR A 60 -6.70 10.66 -13.64
N MET A 61 -6.25 10.05 -12.55
CA MET A 61 -7.13 9.45 -11.55
C MET A 61 -7.75 10.53 -10.65
N THR A 62 -7.01 11.61 -10.39
CA THR A 62 -7.46 12.75 -9.58
C THR A 62 -8.77 13.35 -10.12
N GLN A 63 -8.93 13.49 -11.44
CA GLN A 63 -10.17 13.96 -12.06
C GLN A 63 -11.37 13.10 -11.64
N TYR A 64 -11.24 11.77 -11.73
CA TYR A 64 -12.30 10.84 -11.32
C TYR A 64 -12.57 10.91 -9.81
N LEU A 65 -11.53 11.10 -8.99
CA LEU A 65 -11.69 11.27 -7.56
C LEU A 65 -12.44 12.57 -7.23
N CYS A 66 -12.11 13.70 -7.87
CA CYS A 66 -12.80 14.98 -7.69
C CYS A 66 -14.29 14.91 -8.03
N GLU A 67 -14.62 14.15 -9.08
CA GLU A 67 -16.01 13.96 -9.49
C GLU A 67 -16.83 13.10 -8.51
N ASN A 68 -16.19 12.26 -7.71
CA ASN A 68 -16.85 11.30 -6.83
C ASN A 68 -16.70 11.57 -5.33
N ALA A 69 -15.63 12.25 -4.90
CA ALA A 69 -15.33 12.56 -3.50
C ALA A 69 -15.91 13.92 -3.06
N ARG A 70 -15.98 14.13 -1.74
CA ARG A 70 -16.21 15.45 -1.14
C ARG A 70 -14.98 16.33 -1.36
N GLU A 71 -13.80 15.78 -1.08
CA GLU A 71 -12.52 16.46 -1.12
C GLU A 71 -11.42 15.48 -1.49
N VAL A 72 -10.43 15.96 -2.24
CA VAL A 72 -9.23 15.20 -2.63
C VAL A 72 -8.00 15.95 -2.17
N ILE A 73 -7.08 15.25 -1.52
CA ILE A 73 -5.72 15.73 -1.25
C ILE A 73 -4.78 14.88 -2.09
N ALA A 74 -4.09 15.51 -3.04
CA ALA A 74 -3.18 14.87 -3.97
C ALA A 74 -1.73 15.20 -3.60
N VAL A 75 -0.94 14.20 -3.19
CA VAL A 75 0.45 14.38 -2.77
C VAL A 75 1.39 13.92 -3.87
N GLU A 76 2.17 14.86 -4.43
CA GLU A 76 3.08 14.62 -5.56
C GLU A 76 4.53 15.02 -5.22
N ILE A 77 5.45 14.09 -5.43
CA ILE A 77 6.88 14.32 -5.17
C ILE A 77 7.59 15.05 -6.31
N ASP A 78 7.12 14.87 -7.56
CA ASP A 78 7.72 15.52 -8.73
C ASP A 78 7.21 16.95 -8.90
N LYS A 79 8.03 17.92 -8.49
CA LYS A 79 7.70 19.35 -8.62
C LYS A 79 7.38 19.81 -10.04
N ASN A 80 7.83 19.06 -11.08
CA ASN A 80 7.56 19.42 -12.47
C ASN A 80 6.11 19.12 -12.87
N LEU A 81 5.40 18.25 -12.12
CA LEU A 81 3.99 17.95 -12.34
C LEU A 81 3.05 18.97 -11.69
N ILE A 82 3.50 19.70 -10.67
CA ILE A 82 2.65 20.64 -9.94
C ILE A 82 2.04 21.70 -10.85
N PRO A 83 2.79 22.39 -11.73
CA PRO A 83 2.20 23.38 -12.65
C PRO A 83 1.20 22.77 -13.63
N ILE A 84 1.37 21.52 -14.03
CA ILE A 84 0.43 20.79 -14.91
C ILE A 84 -0.88 20.54 -14.14
N LEU A 85 -0.79 20.05 -12.92
CA LEU A 85 -1.93 19.78 -12.08
C LEU A 85 -2.73 21.05 -11.78
N GLU A 86 -2.09 22.08 -11.23
CA GLU A 86 -2.78 23.27 -10.75
C GLU A 86 -3.32 24.18 -11.85
N LYS A 87 -2.54 24.35 -12.97
CA LYS A 87 -2.88 25.33 -14.01
C LYS A 87 -3.67 24.75 -15.18
N ASP A 88 -3.75 23.42 -15.29
CA ASP A 88 -4.39 22.77 -16.45
C ASP A 88 -5.32 21.64 -16.01
N THR A 89 -4.76 20.49 -15.65
CA THR A 89 -5.53 19.25 -15.56
C THR A 89 -6.54 19.22 -14.42
N LEU A 90 -6.30 19.96 -13.34
CA LEU A 90 -7.19 20.07 -12.18
C LEU A 90 -7.74 21.47 -11.96
N ALA A 91 -7.40 22.45 -12.79
CA ALA A 91 -7.78 23.86 -12.64
C ALA A 91 -9.31 24.11 -12.56
N GLN A 92 -10.11 23.17 -13.03
CA GLN A 92 -11.58 23.28 -13.01
C GLN A 92 -12.23 22.74 -11.72
N TYR A 93 -11.46 22.03 -10.87
CA TYR A 93 -11.97 21.41 -9.65
C TYR A 93 -11.65 22.30 -8.44
N ASP A 94 -12.65 22.60 -7.64
CA ASP A 94 -12.55 23.40 -6.41
C ASP A 94 -12.38 22.55 -5.15
N ASN A 95 -12.54 21.22 -5.29
CA ASN A 95 -12.46 20.26 -4.21
C ASN A 95 -11.17 19.46 -4.17
N VAL A 96 -10.07 19.96 -4.76
CA VAL A 96 -8.75 19.32 -4.73
C VAL A 96 -7.67 20.25 -4.18
N THR A 97 -6.81 19.71 -3.36
CA THR A 97 -5.59 20.36 -2.88
C THR A 97 -4.37 19.54 -3.31
N VAL A 98 -3.44 20.17 -4.03
CA VAL A 98 -2.17 19.54 -4.43
C VAL A 98 -1.09 19.91 -3.43
N ILE A 99 -0.37 18.90 -2.91
CA ILE A 99 0.75 19.09 -1.98
C ILE A 99 2.00 18.54 -2.65
N ASN A 100 3.03 19.39 -2.80
CA ASN A 100 4.33 18.94 -3.31
C ASN A 100 5.22 18.47 -2.15
N GLU A 101 5.15 17.19 -1.83
CA GLU A 101 5.92 16.59 -0.73
C GLU A 101 6.13 15.09 -0.96
N ASP A 102 7.07 14.51 -0.23
CA ASP A 102 7.25 13.07 -0.12
C ASP A 102 6.22 12.50 0.88
N ILE A 103 5.37 11.61 0.43
CA ILE A 103 4.32 10.99 1.26
C ILE A 103 4.88 10.34 2.54
N LEU A 104 6.10 9.82 2.49
CA LEU A 104 6.76 9.19 3.65
C LEU A 104 7.23 10.19 4.71
N LYS A 105 7.22 11.50 4.39
CA LYS A 105 7.62 12.59 5.30
C LYS A 105 6.44 13.41 5.80
N LEU A 106 5.29 13.27 5.15
CA LEU A 106 4.10 14.04 5.48
C LEU A 106 3.48 13.52 6.78
N ASP A 107 3.18 14.43 7.71
CA ASP A 107 2.40 14.10 8.90
C ASP A 107 0.92 13.92 8.52
N LEU A 108 0.56 12.68 8.20
CA LEU A 108 -0.79 12.30 7.78
C LEU A 108 -1.81 12.45 8.93
N ASN A 109 -1.39 12.24 10.18
CA ASN A 109 -2.30 12.39 11.32
C ASN A 109 -2.70 13.84 11.52
N ALA A 110 -1.75 14.77 11.46
CA ALA A 110 -2.03 16.21 11.52
C ALA A 110 -2.92 16.64 10.34
N LEU A 111 -2.62 16.17 9.13
CA LEU A 111 -3.40 16.46 7.92
C LEU A 111 -4.85 15.99 8.04
N VAL A 112 -5.06 14.75 8.47
CA VAL A 112 -6.41 14.17 8.64
C VAL A 112 -7.17 14.85 9.78
N GLN A 113 -6.47 15.22 10.85
CA GLN A 113 -7.08 15.98 11.94
C GLN A 113 -7.57 17.34 11.46
N GLU A 114 -6.77 18.06 10.70
CA GLU A 114 -7.10 19.38 10.16
C GLU A 114 -8.26 19.35 9.16
N ARG A 115 -8.20 18.42 8.18
CA ARG A 115 -9.09 18.39 7.02
C ARG A 115 -10.36 17.55 7.21
N ASN A 116 -10.34 16.61 8.14
CA ASN A 116 -11.43 15.65 8.37
C ASN A 116 -11.82 15.48 9.85
N GLY A 117 -11.27 16.27 10.76
CA GLY A 117 -11.55 16.17 12.19
C GLY A 117 -11.19 14.81 12.78
N GLY A 118 -10.13 14.18 12.29
CA GLY A 118 -9.67 12.86 12.74
C GLY A 118 -10.54 11.68 12.29
N LYS A 119 -11.57 11.90 11.45
CA LYS A 119 -12.39 10.81 10.91
C LYS A 119 -11.62 10.02 9.87
N ARG A 120 -11.99 8.74 9.71
CA ARG A 120 -11.37 7.85 8.73
C ARG A 120 -11.47 8.39 7.30
N ILE A 121 -10.36 8.31 6.58
CA ILE A 121 -10.23 8.69 5.18
C ILE A 121 -10.01 7.47 4.29
N LYS A 122 -10.08 7.67 2.98
CA LYS A 122 -9.72 6.66 1.98
C LYS A 122 -8.44 7.07 1.27
N VAL A 123 -7.61 6.07 0.95
CA VAL A 123 -6.39 6.26 0.16
C VAL A 123 -6.57 5.62 -1.20
N VAL A 124 -6.23 6.33 -2.26
CA VAL A 124 -6.20 5.80 -3.63
C VAL A 124 -4.87 6.15 -4.26
N ALA A 125 -4.23 5.20 -4.95
CA ALA A 125 -2.95 5.46 -5.59
C ALA A 125 -2.66 4.53 -6.77
N ASN A 126 -1.98 5.06 -7.78
CA ASN A 126 -1.22 4.28 -8.75
C ASN A 126 0.25 4.32 -8.34
N LEU A 127 0.67 3.38 -7.49
CA LEU A 127 1.99 3.44 -6.84
C LEU A 127 3.14 3.07 -7.77
N PRO A 128 4.23 3.85 -7.74
CA PRO A 128 5.48 3.42 -8.38
C PRO A 128 5.99 2.12 -7.77
N TYR A 129 6.38 1.17 -8.61
CA TYR A 129 6.67 -0.20 -8.19
C TYR A 129 7.80 -0.32 -7.16
N TYR A 130 8.82 0.55 -7.25
CA TYR A 130 10.00 0.50 -6.38
C TYR A 130 9.73 0.92 -4.94
N ILE A 131 8.62 1.65 -4.68
CA ILE A 131 8.30 2.21 -3.35
C ILE A 131 6.96 1.73 -2.79
N THR A 132 6.30 0.80 -3.46
CA THR A 132 4.98 0.27 -3.05
C THR A 132 4.98 -0.23 -1.61
N THR A 133 5.89 -1.14 -1.25
CA THR A 133 5.95 -1.73 0.10
C THR A 133 6.24 -0.69 1.18
N PRO A 134 7.25 0.19 1.05
CA PRO A 134 7.45 1.27 2.01
C PRO A 134 6.23 2.17 2.23
N ILE A 135 5.50 2.53 1.18
CA ILE A 135 4.30 3.37 1.30
C ILE A 135 3.19 2.63 2.06
N ILE A 136 2.88 1.39 1.70
CA ILE A 136 1.84 0.59 2.37
C ILE A 136 2.18 0.38 3.85
N MET A 137 3.43 0.01 4.15
CA MET A 137 3.89 -0.16 5.53
C MET A 137 3.84 1.17 6.31
N GLY A 138 4.28 2.27 5.71
CA GLY A 138 4.19 3.59 6.32
C GLY A 138 2.75 4.02 6.65
N LEU A 139 1.79 3.72 5.77
CA LEU A 139 0.36 3.96 6.03
C LEU A 139 -0.16 3.13 7.21
N PHE A 140 0.25 1.88 7.35
CA PHE A 140 -0.13 1.03 8.47
C PHE A 140 0.52 1.49 9.78
N GLU A 141 1.83 1.68 9.79
CA GLU A 141 2.63 2.01 10.97
C GLU A 141 2.37 3.44 11.50
N SER A 142 1.87 4.35 10.66
CA SER A 142 1.49 5.71 11.08
C SER A 142 0.21 5.76 11.91
N HIS A 143 -0.58 4.66 11.93
CA HIS A 143 -1.90 4.58 12.59
C HIS A 143 -2.85 5.72 12.19
N VAL A 144 -2.65 6.29 11.01
CA VAL A 144 -3.58 7.29 10.47
C VAL A 144 -4.97 6.66 10.29
N PRO A 145 -6.07 7.36 10.62
CA PRO A 145 -7.41 6.78 10.56
C PRO A 145 -7.83 6.52 9.11
N LEU A 146 -7.67 5.29 8.66
CA LEU A 146 -8.00 4.83 7.30
C LEU A 146 -9.24 3.92 7.31
N LYS A 147 -10.07 4.06 6.27
CA LYS A 147 -11.19 3.15 6.00
C LYS A 147 -10.78 2.04 5.04
N ASN A 148 -10.20 2.44 3.91
CA ASN A 148 -9.59 1.52 2.96
C ASN A 148 -8.43 2.19 2.21
N ILE A 149 -7.55 1.33 1.67
CA ILE A 149 -6.46 1.70 0.77
C ILE A 149 -6.72 0.95 -0.55
N THR A 150 -6.99 1.66 -1.63
CA THR A 150 -7.17 1.06 -2.96
C THR A 150 -6.02 1.48 -3.85
N VAL A 151 -5.15 0.54 -4.17
CA VAL A 151 -3.91 0.84 -4.89
C VAL A 151 -3.73 -0.04 -6.12
N MET A 152 -3.11 0.54 -7.13
CA MET A 152 -2.61 -0.20 -8.28
C MET A 152 -1.12 -0.46 -8.07
N VAL A 153 -0.74 -1.74 -8.12
CA VAL A 153 0.60 -2.24 -7.85
C VAL A 153 0.98 -3.31 -8.87
N GLN A 154 2.25 -3.73 -8.90
CA GLN A 154 2.62 -4.93 -9.68
C GLN A 154 1.77 -6.13 -9.26
N LYS A 155 1.37 -6.94 -10.25
CA LYS A 155 0.54 -8.13 -9.98
C LYS A 155 1.17 -9.06 -8.93
N GLU A 156 2.47 -9.30 -9.02
CA GLU A 156 3.21 -10.12 -8.04
C GLU A 156 3.09 -9.56 -6.62
N VAL A 157 3.13 -8.23 -6.46
CA VAL A 157 2.99 -7.59 -5.14
C VAL A 157 1.58 -7.74 -4.60
N ALA A 158 0.55 -7.60 -5.45
CA ALA A 158 -0.84 -7.86 -5.06
C ALA A 158 -1.06 -9.33 -4.66
N ASP A 159 -0.51 -10.27 -5.42
CA ASP A 159 -0.58 -11.71 -5.12
C ASP A 159 0.09 -12.01 -3.75
N ARG A 160 1.24 -11.38 -3.46
CA ARG A 160 1.92 -11.49 -2.15
C ARG A 160 1.10 -10.90 -1.02
N MET A 161 0.43 -9.75 -1.22
CA MET A 161 -0.44 -9.14 -0.20
C MET A 161 -1.60 -10.07 0.20
N GLN A 162 -2.13 -10.86 -0.74
CA GLN A 162 -3.27 -11.76 -0.52
C GLN A 162 -2.84 -13.18 -0.13
N ALA A 163 -1.56 -13.53 -0.25
CA ALA A 163 -1.08 -14.89 -0.06
C ALA A 163 -1.30 -15.40 1.37
N GLY A 164 -1.67 -16.68 1.50
CA GLY A 164 -1.79 -17.40 2.76
C GLY A 164 -0.61 -18.33 3.03
N PRO A 165 -0.56 -18.93 4.25
CA PRO A 165 0.49 -19.86 4.67
C PRO A 165 0.70 -21.01 3.71
N GLY A 166 1.96 -21.46 3.55
CA GLY A 166 2.34 -22.55 2.64
C GLY A 166 2.44 -22.16 1.16
N SER A 167 2.02 -20.96 0.78
CA SER A 167 2.20 -20.43 -0.57
C SER A 167 3.62 -19.90 -0.76
N LYS A 168 4.16 -20.00 -1.99
CA LYS A 168 5.47 -19.43 -2.34
C LYS A 168 5.50 -17.89 -2.20
N ASP A 169 4.35 -17.24 -2.33
CA ASP A 169 4.20 -15.78 -2.30
C ASP A 169 3.95 -15.25 -0.88
N TYR A 170 3.68 -16.15 0.08
CA TYR A 170 3.47 -15.81 1.47
C TYR A 170 4.75 -15.31 2.16
N GLY A 171 4.63 -14.22 2.91
CA GLY A 171 5.77 -13.59 3.57
C GLY A 171 5.38 -12.47 4.53
N ALA A 172 6.37 -11.69 4.94
CA ALA A 172 6.18 -10.59 5.88
C ALA A 172 5.13 -9.57 5.41
N LEU A 173 5.09 -9.27 4.10
CA LEU A 173 4.08 -8.37 3.53
C LEU A 173 2.67 -8.96 3.64
N SER A 174 2.48 -10.26 3.40
CA SER A 174 1.19 -10.94 3.56
C SER A 174 0.68 -10.83 4.99
N LEU A 175 1.55 -11.14 5.95
CA LEU A 175 1.23 -11.07 7.39
C LEU A 175 0.91 -9.66 7.84
N ALA A 176 1.67 -8.65 7.40
CA ALA A 176 1.39 -7.27 7.71
C ALA A 176 0.03 -6.83 7.15
N VAL A 177 -0.24 -7.16 5.88
CA VAL A 177 -1.56 -6.85 5.29
C VAL A 177 -2.68 -7.53 6.06
N HIS A 178 -2.58 -8.83 6.37
CA HIS A 178 -3.63 -9.54 7.09
C HIS A 178 -3.83 -9.06 8.54
N TYR A 179 -2.78 -8.51 9.17
CA TYR A 179 -2.87 -7.90 10.50
C TYR A 179 -3.67 -6.59 10.48
N TYR A 180 -3.46 -5.73 9.48
CA TYR A 180 -4.08 -4.41 9.42
C TYR A 180 -5.36 -4.37 8.59
N ALA A 181 -5.52 -5.27 7.60
CA ALA A 181 -6.58 -5.17 6.60
C ALA A 181 -6.99 -6.52 6.00
N THR A 182 -8.16 -6.54 5.39
CA THR A 182 -8.61 -7.61 4.49
C THR A 182 -8.29 -7.23 3.05
N PRO A 183 -7.40 -7.97 2.35
CA PRO A 183 -7.06 -7.72 0.96
C PRO A 183 -8.10 -8.28 -0.01
N TYR A 184 -8.38 -7.54 -1.10
CA TYR A 184 -9.24 -7.95 -2.19
C TYR A 184 -8.69 -7.46 -3.54
N ILE A 185 -8.31 -8.37 -4.43
CA ILE A 185 -7.88 -8.03 -5.80
C ILE A 185 -9.13 -7.74 -6.63
N ALA A 186 -9.32 -6.46 -6.98
CA ALA A 186 -10.48 -5.97 -7.72
C ALA A 186 -10.35 -6.16 -9.23
N ALA A 187 -9.13 -6.04 -9.77
CA ALA A 187 -8.87 -6.18 -11.20
C ALA A 187 -7.41 -6.52 -11.50
N ASN A 188 -7.18 -7.29 -12.56
CA ASN A 188 -5.88 -7.37 -13.21
C ASN A 188 -5.82 -6.30 -14.30
N VAL A 189 -4.67 -5.62 -14.42
CA VAL A 189 -4.49 -4.50 -15.34
C VAL A 189 -3.30 -4.81 -16.28
N PRO A 190 -3.56 -4.97 -17.58
CA PRO A 190 -2.51 -5.28 -18.54
C PRO A 190 -1.62 -4.05 -18.78
N GLN A 191 -0.40 -4.30 -19.25
CA GLN A 191 0.63 -3.29 -19.49
C GLN A 191 0.23 -2.18 -20.48
N ASN A 192 -0.65 -2.50 -21.45
CA ASN A 192 -1.11 -1.56 -22.47
C ASN A 192 -2.05 -0.47 -21.94
N CYS A 193 -2.50 -0.58 -20.69
CA CYS A 193 -3.27 0.47 -20.02
C CYS A 193 -2.43 1.63 -19.50
N PHE A 194 -1.11 1.61 -19.75
CA PHE A 194 -0.17 2.61 -19.23
C PHE A 194 0.69 3.28 -20.29
N MET A 195 1.10 4.50 -20.01
CA MET A 195 2.08 5.28 -20.78
C MET A 195 3.13 5.89 -19.82
N PRO A 196 4.43 5.55 -19.99
CA PRO A 196 4.98 4.48 -20.82
C PRO A 196 4.51 3.10 -20.35
N ARG A 197 4.58 2.09 -21.22
CA ARG A 197 4.19 0.73 -20.90
C ARG A 197 5.21 0.11 -19.92
N PRO A 198 4.76 -0.41 -18.76
CA PRO A 198 5.64 -1.13 -17.84
C PRO A 198 6.01 -2.52 -18.36
N ASN A 199 7.05 -3.14 -17.77
CA ASN A 199 7.52 -4.47 -18.20
C ASN A 199 6.65 -5.63 -17.65
N VAL A 200 5.82 -5.37 -16.66
CA VAL A 200 4.99 -6.37 -15.96
C VAL A 200 3.55 -5.89 -15.84
N GLY A 201 2.61 -6.82 -15.70
CA GLY A 201 1.22 -6.49 -15.43
C GLY A 201 1.02 -5.95 -14.02
N SER A 202 -0.06 -5.22 -13.84
CA SER A 202 -0.49 -4.65 -12.56
C SER A 202 -1.77 -5.31 -12.06
N ALA A 203 -2.13 -5.02 -10.83
CA ALA A 203 -3.44 -5.33 -10.27
C ALA A 203 -3.92 -4.15 -9.41
N VAL A 204 -5.23 -3.95 -9.39
CA VAL A 204 -5.90 -3.11 -8.42
C VAL A 204 -6.23 -3.96 -7.21
N ILE A 205 -5.73 -3.58 -6.05
CA ILE A 205 -6.01 -4.25 -4.79
C ILE A 205 -6.62 -3.25 -3.81
N ARG A 206 -7.70 -3.64 -3.13
CA ARG A 206 -8.28 -2.92 -2.01
C ARG A 206 -7.90 -3.61 -0.70
N LEU A 207 -7.41 -2.84 0.23
CA LEU A 207 -7.13 -3.22 1.61
C LEU A 207 -8.16 -2.55 2.50
N THR A 208 -9.13 -3.30 3.00
CA THR A 208 -10.16 -2.77 3.92
C THR A 208 -9.62 -2.88 5.34
N LEU A 209 -9.38 -1.74 6.00
CA LEU A 209 -8.75 -1.70 7.33
C LEU A 209 -9.66 -2.31 8.38
N HIS A 210 -9.09 -3.14 9.25
CA HIS A 210 -9.80 -3.65 10.43
C HIS A 210 -10.09 -2.51 11.42
N GLU A 211 -11.15 -2.64 12.18
CA GLU A 211 -11.43 -1.74 13.31
C GLU A 211 -10.49 -2.02 14.48
N GLU A 212 -10.24 -3.31 14.71
CA GLU A 212 -9.27 -3.82 15.66
C GLU A 212 -8.45 -4.93 14.98
N PRO A 213 -7.17 -5.11 15.32
CA PRO A 213 -6.37 -6.20 14.80
C PRO A 213 -7.05 -7.56 15.07
N PRO A 214 -6.98 -8.52 14.11
CA PRO A 214 -7.64 -9.84 14.25
C PRO A 214 -7.00 -10.72 15.32
N VAL A 215 -5.81 -10.35 15.81
CA VAL A 215 -5.05 -11.04 16.85
C VAL A 215 -4.62 -10.06 17.93
N LYS A 216 -4.55 -10.53 19.18
CA LYS A 216 -4.08 -9.72 20.32
C LYS A 216 -2.63 -10.05 20.61
N VAL A 217 -1.78 -9.03 20.62
CA VAL A 217 -0.35 -9.15 20.92
C VAL A 217 0.06 -8.19 22.06
N LYS A 218 1.03 -8.62 22.87
CA LYS A 218 1.58 -7.81 23.95
C LYS A 218 2.38 -6.60 23.41
N ASP A 219 3.10 -6.84 22.31
CA ASP A 219 3.97 -5.87 21.65
C ASP A 219 3.90 -6.06 20.12
N GLU A 220 3.28 -5.09 19.44
CA GLU A 220 3.14 -5.08 17.97
C GLU A 220 4.51 -4.96 17.28
N SER A 221 5.40 -4.11 17.80
CA SER A 221 6.73 -3.92 17.24
C SER A 221 7.56 -5.20 17.30
N PHE A 222 7.45 -5.95 18.42
CA PHE A 222 8.10 -7.24 18.58
C PHE A 222 7.51 -8.29 17.62
N LEU A 223 6.17 -8.35 17.46
CA LEU A 223 5.53 -9.23 16.48
C LEU A 223 6.12 -9.01 15.08
N PHE A 224 6.18 -7.76 14.62
CA PHE A 224 6.69 -7.47 13.28
C PHE A 224 8.20 -7.68 13.14
N ALA A 225 8.99 -7.48 14.20
CA ALA A 225 10.40 -7.84 14.22
C ALA A 225 10.59 -9.37 14.08
N LEU A 226 9.79 -10.14 14.82
CA LEU A 226 9.78 -11.60 14.76
C LEU A 226 9.37 -12.12 13.37
N ILE A 227 8.33 -11.55 12.77
CA ILE A 227 7.91 -11.87 11.40
C ILE A 227 9.04 -11.56 10.41
N ARG A 228 9.64 -10.37 10.44
CA ARG A 228 10.74 -10.00 9.54
C ARG A 228 11.92 -10.97 9.67
N ALA A 229 12.34 -11.28 10.88
CA ALA A 229 13.43 -12.22 11.16
C ALA A 229 13.15 -13.62 10.59
N SER A 230 11.90 -14.09 10.69
CA SER A 230 11.47 -15.40 10.18
C SER A 230 11.59 -15.50 8.65
N PHE A 231 11.39 -14.40 7.91
CA PHE A 231 11.42 -14.40 6.45
C PHE A 231 12.75 -13.91 5.85
N ASN A 232 13.66 -13.30 6.64
CA ASN A 232 14.99 -12.91 6.18
C ASN A 232 15.84 -14.14 5.76
N GLN A 233 15.60 -15.28 6.39
CA GLN A 233 16.29 -16.55 6.08
C GLN A 233 15.27 -17.64 5.75
N ARG A 234 14.42 -17.42 4.76
CA ARG A 234 13.28 -18.26 4.38
C ARG A 234 13.55 -19.77 4.30
N ARG A 235 14.77 -20.18 3.90
CA ARG A 235 15.17 -21.60 3.81
C ARG A 235 15.58 -22.24 5.14
N LYS A 236 15.74 -21.46 6.20
CA LYS A 236 16.10 -21.93 7.54
C LYS A 236 14.86 -22.27 8.37
N THR A 237 15.05 -23.07 9.41
CA THR A 237 14.02 -23.29 10.43
C THR A 237 13.73 -21.98 11.17
N LEU A 238 12.53 -21.86 11.73
CA LEU A 238 12.13 -20.70 12.51
C LEU A 238 13.08 -20.43 13.67
N VAL A 239 13.48 -21.49 14.40
CA VAL A 239 14.48 -21.42 15.46
C VAL A 239 15.76 -20.70 14.98
N ASN A 240 16.33 -21.15 13.87
CA ASN A 240 17.56 -20.54 13.35
C ASN A 240 17.34 -19.12 12.81
N GLY A 241 16.18 -18.84 12.22
CA GLY A 241 15.82 -17.50 11.73
C GLY A 241 15.77 -16.48 12.87
N LEU A 242 15.10 -16.84 13.96
CA LEU A 242 14.89 -15.94 15.09
C LEU A 242 16.16 -15.76 15.94
N THR A 243 16.90 -16.85 16.21
CA THR A 243 18.13 -16.76 17.02
C THR A 243 19.29 -16.05 16.31
N ASN A 244 19.29 -16.01 14.98
CA ASN A 244 20.27 -15.25 14.20
C ASN A 244 19.94 -13.75 14.07
N ALA A 245 18.75 -13.33 14.48
CA ALA A 245 18.32 -11.94 14.48
C ALA A 245 18.74 -11.27 15.79
N ALA A 246 19.88 -10.58 15.76
CA ALA A 246 20.48 -9.99 16.96
C ALA A 246 19.55 -9.01 17.69
N GLU A 247 18.68 -8.31 16.93
CA GLU A 247 17.71 -7.38 17.45
C GLU A 247 16.62 -8.02 18.33
N LEU A 248 16.37 -9.33 18.19
CA LEU A 248 15.39 -10.04 19.01
C LEU A 248 15.98 -10.53 20.34
N ALA A 249 17.28 -10.67 20.44
CA ALA A 249 18.01 -11.16 21.64
C ALA A 249 17.40 -12.46 22.23
N LEU A 250 16.96 -13.39 21.35
CA LEU A 250 16.35 -14.66 21.72
C LEU A 250 17.39 -15.80 21.69
N SER A 251 17.37 -16.63 22.73
CA SER A 251 18.13 -17.87 22.75
C SER A 251 17.43 -18.98 21.97
N LYS A 252 18.19 -19.99 21.56
CA LYS A 252 17.66 -21.17 20.89
C LYS A 252 16.67 -21.93 21.79
N GLU A 253 16.96 -21.99 23.08
CA GLU A 253 16.18 -22.68 24.09
C GLU A 253 14.81 -22.00 24.31
N GLU A 254 14.78 -20.66 24.44
CA GLU A 254 13.53 -19.90 24.53
C GLU A 254 12.61 -20.16 23.33
N VAL A 255 13.14 -20.11 22.09
CA VAL A 255 12.35 -20.34 20.88
C VAL A 255 11.86 -21.78 20.78
N GLN A 256 12.69 -22.77 21.14
CA GLN A 256 12.30 -24.18 21.10
C GLN A 256 11.18 -24.47 22.13
N THR A 257 11.31 -23.97 23.36
CA THR A 257 10.29 -24.11 24.38
C THR A 257 8.95 -23.51 23.95
N ALA A 258 8.98 -22.30 23.39
CA ALA A 258 7.75 -21.66 22.89
C ALA A 258 7.08 -22.48 21.77
N LEU A 259 7.87 -23.04 20.83
CA LEU A 259 7.32 -23.89 19.77
C LEU A 259 6.74 -25.19 20.31
N GLU A 260 7.38 -25.81 21.33
CA GLU A 260 6.88 -27.01 22.01
C GLU A 260 5.54 -26.74 22.71
N GLU A 261 5.42 -25.60 23.41
CA GLU A 261 4.16 -25.18 24.04
C GLU A 261 3.03 -25.01 23.01
N MET A 262 3.35 -24.52 21.82
CA MET A 262 2.41 -24.40 20.69
C MET A 262 2.13 -25.72 19.96
N GLY A 263 2.77 -26.83 20.36
CA GLY A 263 2.69 -28.13 19.67
C GLY A 263 3.32 -28.13 18.26
N LEU A 264 4.26 -27.22 17.98
CA LEU A 264 4.93 -27.09 16.70
C LEU A 264 6.30 -27.78 16.72
N SER A 265 6.71 -28.30 15.54
CA SER A 265 8.04 -28.91 15.38
C SER A 265 9.14 -27.84 15.46
N ALA A 266 10.27 -28.17 16.13
CA ALA A 266 11.47 -27.34 16.14
C ALA A 266 12.08 -27.14 14.72
N THR A 267 11.64 -27.91 13.72
CA THR A 267 12.07 -27.80 12.33
C THR A 267 11.12 -26.98 11.47
N VAL A 268 10.03 -26.44 12.03
CA VAL A 268 9.05 -25.63 11.32
C VAL A 268 9.71 -24.38 10.72
N ARG A 269 9.22 -23.94 9.58
CA ARG A 269 9.65 -22.69 8.90
C ARG A 269 8.60 -21.61 9.08
N GLY A 270 9.02 -20.34 9.06
CA GLY A 270 8.10 -19.22 9.20
C GLY A 270 6.98 -19.19 8.16
N GLU A 271 7.24 -19.67 6.92
CA GLU A 271 6.23 -19.73 5.85
C GLU A 271 5.05 -20.71 6.13
N ALA A 272 5.19 -21.57 7.13
CA ALA A 272 4.12 -22.50 7.52
C ALA A 272 3.17 -21.94 8.60
N LEU A 273 3.57 -20.88 9.30
CA LEU A 273 2.80 -20.33 10.40
C LEU A 273 1.71 -19.36 9.90
N THR A 274 0.55 -19.41 10.54
CA THR A 274 -0.52 -18.41 10.36
C THR A 274 -0.23 -17.15 11.16
N LEU A 275 -1.01 -16.09 10.94
CA LEU A 275 -0.91 -14.85 11.73
C LEU A 275 -1.19 -15.11 13.22
N GLU A 276 -2.18 -15.95 13.53
CA GLU A 276 -2.53 -16.34 14.90
C GLU A 276 -1.36 -17.05 15.59
N GLN A 277 -0.70 -17.96 14.88
CA GLN A 277 0.48 -18.67 15.39
C GLN A 277 1.67 -17.72 15.59
N PHE A 278 1.87 -16.74 14.70
CA PHE A 278 2.88 -15.70 14.93
C PHE A 278 2.56 -14.81 16.13
N ALA A 279 1.29 -14.47 16.35
CA ALA A 279 0.84 -13.71 17.52
C ALA A 279 1.04 -14.49 18.83
N GLU A 280 0.68 -15.78 18.85
CA GLU A 280 0.92 -16.66 19.99
C GLU A 280 2.41 -16.78 20.32
N LEU A 281 3.23 -17.07 19.31
CA LEU A 281 4.69 -17.13 19.45
C LEU A 281 5.28 -15.81 19.96
N SER A 282 4.81 -14.69 19.42
CA SER A 282 5.21 -13.35 19.88
C SER A 282 4.85 -13.14 21.36
N ASN A 283 3.66 -13.54 21.77
CA ASN A 283 3.21 -13.40 23.16
C ASN A 283 3.97 -14.30 24.14
N LEU A 284 4.43 -15.47 23.72
CA LEU A 284 5.26 -16.38 24.53
C LEU A 284 6.70 -15.84 24.69
N LEU A 285 7.24 -15.21 23.65
CA LEU A 285 8.62 -14.73 23.60
C LEU A 285 8.79 -13.28 24.07
N ALA A 286 7.73 -12.48 24.10
CA ALA A 286 7.79 -11.10 24.59
C ALA A 286 8.08 -11.07 26.10
N LYS A 287 9.14 -10.30 26.48
CA LYS A 287 9.60 -10.11 27.87
C LYS A 287 8.84 -9.04 28.60
#